data_bf3e37c103a4b810ad40d79a5316e91b
#
_entry.id   bf3e37c103a4b810ad40d79a5316e91b
#
_cell.length_a   1.000
_cell.length_b   1.000
_cell.length_c   1.000
_cell.angle_alpha   90.00
_cell.angle_beta   90.00
_cell.angle_gamma   90.00
#
_symmetry.space_group_name_H-M   'P 1'
#
loop_
_entity.id
_entity.type
_entity.pdbx_description
1 polymer ?
#
loop_
_entity_poly.entity_id
_entity_poly.type
_entity_poly.pdbx_seq_one_letter_code
_entity_poly.pdbx_strand_id
1 'polypeptide(L)'
;MPPKTRSRSYAPRGAAKRAGATQARLFPQPLRPLSRHTSRGYEVADFADIIGEPLSAWQRWAVIRAMELLPGGQYRFRVVLIMVARQNGKSHLKRIVSLWRLYMDDDARLVLGTAQDVAQASYQWKLTLETIQACPRLERDLDVVRRVNGQESFTLKSGAEYKIRATNENAGRGLSVDELNIDELRTQKDWRAWAALSKTTMARPNPQTWCMSNAGADDSIVLNQLRDSVVSGRDPSICLLEWSAPDGCELDDWKAIRQANPGLGQTVSEAAVRSALGTDPPAIFRTEVLCQHVDALEGAVDAAAWKACGDPAGTMDEHRRRLAASFDISLDGKHATLAVAARRNDGKIRTEIVKAWASTEEARAELPELLGKVAPVAFGWFPSGPAAALAPMLRDLARGINRRGGKRQPGQLDDDGELAGQAISEACQGLADLVKGHQVVHGAQPLLDAHVNGSRKLMTGDGWRFTRRGGGRCDAAYACAGSVYLALTLPPAKVARIRMLTA
;
A
#
# COMPACT_ATOMS: atom_id res chain seq x y z
N MET A 1 9.94 -7.29 65.60
CA MET A 1 10.37 -7.72 64.27
C MET A 1 9.42 -8.81 63.79
N PRO A 2 8.61 -8.65 62.76
CA PRO A 2 7.82 -9.71 62.17
C PRO A 2 8.65 -10.44 61.11
N PRO A 3 8.39 -11.72 60.79
CA PRO A 3 9.20 -12.54 59.94
C PRO A 3 8.99 -12.24 58.45
N LYS A 4 10.11 -12.19 57.70
CA LYS A 4 10.12 -12.02 56.24
C LYS A 4 9.54 -13.25 55.56
N THR A 5 8.36 -13.13 54.97
CA THR A 5 7.80 -14.13 54.03
C THR A 5 8.57 -14.09 52.70
N ARG A 6 9.30 -15.17 52.41
CA ARG A 6 9.89 -15.43 51.10
C ARG A 6 8.76 -15.81 50.12
N SER A 7 8.41 -14.93 49.18
CA SER A 7 7.59 -15.30 48.05
C SER A 7 8.41 -16.22 47.10
N ARG A 8 8.04 -17.51 47.04
CA ARG A 8 8.50 -18.41 45.99
C ARG A 8 7.84 -18.01 44.71
N SER A 9 8.62 -17.46 43.78
CA SER A 9 8.20 -17.31 42.38
C SER A 9 8.01 -18.67 41.74
N TYR A 10 6.79 -19.04 41.44
CA TYR A 10 6.44 -20.22 40.67
C TYR A 10 6.73 -19.93 39.20
N ALA A 11 7.91 -20.30 38.72
CA ALA A 11 8.19 -20.35 37.28
C ALA A 11 7.69 -21.69 36.75
N PRO A 12 6.79 -21.75 35.78
CA PRO A 12 6.44 -23.04 35.17
C PRO A 12 7.64 -23.57 34.39
N ARG A 13 8.09 -24.78 34.77
CA ARG A 13 9.11 -25.54 34.04
C ARG A 13 8.54 -25.96 32.69
N GLY A 14 9.24 -25.60 31.58
CA GLY A 14 9.26 -26.44 30.38
C GLY A 14 8.27 -26.10 29.27
N ALA A 15 8.13 -24.81 28.85
CA ALA A 15 7.77 -24.53 27.46
C ALA A 15 9.07 -24.09 26.74
N ALA A 16 9.52 -24.89 25.76
CA ALA A 16 10.58 -24.43 24.85
C ALA A 16 10.21 -23.05 24.34
N LYS A 17 11.06 -22.01 24.59
CA LYS A 17 10.84 -20.66 24.12
C LYS A 17 10.61 -20.74 22.63
N ARG A 18 9.42 -20.37 22.19
CA ARG A 18 9.08 -20.36 20.77
C ARG A 18 9.87 -19.23 20.12
N ALA A 19 11.00 -19.55 19.49
CA ALA A 19 11.83 -18.59 18.79
C ALA A 19 11.19 -18.16 17.46
N GLY A 20 11.41 -16.91 17.06
CA GLY A 20 11.06 -16.41 15.74
C GLY A 20 11.91 -17.03 14.62
N ALA A 21 11.49 -16.88 13.38
CA ALA A 21 12.18 -17.42 12.21
C ALA A 21 13.47 -16.65 11.92
N THR A 22 14.60 -17.37 11.86
CA THR A 22 15.89 -16.76 11.49
C THR A 22 15.92 -16.29 10.04
N GLN A 23 15.32 -17.07 9.12
CA GLN A 23 15.32 -16.77 7.69
C GLN A 23 14.09 -15.99 7.29
N ALA A 24 14.28 -15.01 6.39
CA ALA A 24 13.19 -14.30 5.75
C ALA A 24 12.30 -15.26 4.93
N ARG A 25 11.04 -14.91 4.74
CA ARG A 25 10.12 -15.65 3.85
C ARG A 25 10.47 -15.42 2.38
N LEU A 26 10.76 -14.17 2.03
CA LEU A 26 11.24 -13.80 0.69
C LEU A 26 12.66 -13.26 0.80
N PHE A 27 13.55 -13.79 0.00
CA PHE A 27 14.96 -13.37 -0.06
C PHE A 27 15.61 -13.81 -1.37
N PRO A 28 16.60 -13.06 -1.89
CA PRO A 28 17.35 -13.47 -3.06
C PRO A 28 18.27 -14.64 -2.72
N GLN A 29 18.35 -15.62 -3.63
CA GLN A 29 19.35 -16.67 -3.51
C GLN A 29 20.74 -16.09 -3.78
N PRO A 30 21.79 -16.49 -3.03
CA PRO A 30 23.15 -16.04 -3.27
C PRO A 30 23.65 -16.57 -4.62
N LEU A 31 24.45 -15.77 -5.33
CA LEU A 31 25.05 -16.21 -6.60
C LEU A 31 26.07 -17.32 -6.43
N ARG A 32 26.69 -17.40 -5.25
CA ARG A 32 27.69 -18.41 -4.86
C ARG A 32 27.63 -18.64 -3.34
N PRO A 33 28.20 -19.71 -2.81
CA PRO A 33 28.23 -19.93 -1.36
C PRO A 33 28.77 -18.71 -0.61
N LEU A 34 28.03 -18.27 0.41
CA LEU A 34 28.43 -17.14 1.24
C LEU A 34 29.54 -17.57 2.21
N SER A 35 30.59 -16.80 2.24
CA SER A 35 31.78 -16.95 3.08
C SER A 35 32.35 -15.58 3.44
N ARG A 36 33.40 -15.54 4.27
CA ARG A 36 34.13 -14.29 4.58
C ARG A 36 34.74 -13.61 3.35
N HIS A 37 34.96 -14.34 2.25
CA HIS A 37 35.48 -13.79 0.98
C HIS A 37 34.38 -13.33 0.04
N THR A 38 33.13 -13.73 0.27
CA THR A 38 32.00 -13.46 -0.62
C THR A 38 30.93 -12.58 0.00
N SER A 39 31.09 -12.21 1.27
CA SER A 39 30.20 -11.26 1.96
C SER A 39 30.92 -10.55 3.10
N ARG A 40 30.81 -9.21 3.12
CA ARG A 40 31.29 -8.34 4.21
C ARG A 40 30.43 -8.48 5.48
N GLY A 41 29.24 -9.09 5.37
CA GLY A 41 28.34 -9.30 6.51
C GLY A 41 28.92 -10.13 7.65
N TYR A 42 29.92 -10.97 7.37
CA TYR A 42 30.67 -11.68 8.42
C TYR A 42 31.51 -10.72 9.26
N GLU A 43 32.14 -9.72 8.61
CA GLU A 43 32.92 -8.70 9.30
C GLU A 43 32.03 -7.82 10.18
N VAL A 44 30.83 -7.46 9.69
CA VAL A 44 29.83 -6.72 10.48
C VAL A 44 29.41 -7.51 11.71
N ALA A 45 29.20 -8.82 11.58
CA ALA A 45 28.83 -9.66 12.71
C ALA A 45 29.96 -9.78 13.75
N ASP A 46 31.21 -9.94 13.30
CA ASP A 46 32.37 -9.96 14.19
C ASP A 46 32.59 -8.61 14.89
N PHE A 47 32.41 -7.51 14.15
CA PHE A 47 32.47 -6.15 14.71
C PHE A 47 31.43 -5.97 15.82
N ALA A 48 30.20 -6.39 15.58
CA ALA A 48 29.13 -6.35 16.59
C ALA A 48 29.50 -7.10 17.89
N ASP A 49 30.09 -8.30 17.75
CA ASP A 49 30.55 -9.09 18.88
C ASP A 49 31.70 -8.36 19.63
N ILE A 50 32.65 -7.75 18.91
CA ILE A 50 33.81 -7.02 19.46
C ILE A 50 33.38 -5.77 20.26
N ILE A 51 32.36 -5.06 19.80
CA ILE A 51 31.87 -3.85 20.50
C ILE A 51 30.86 -4.13 21.61
N GLY A 52 30.53 -5.39 21.85
CA GLY A 52 29.58 -5.80 22.90
C GLY A 52 28.10 -5.64 22.53
N GLU A 53 27.79 -5.44 21.24
CA GLU A 53 26.43 -5.28 20.70
C GLU A 53 26.10 -6.43 19.71
N PRO A 54 26.07 -7.71 20.14
CA PRO A 54 25.98 -8.84 19.24
C PRO A 54 24.66 -8.84 18.44
N LEU A 55 24.76 -9.22 17.17
CA LEU A 55 23.60 -9.38 16.31
C LEU A 55 22.82 -10.65 16.68
N SER A 56 21.50 -10.53 16.76
CA SER A 56 20.63 -11.71 16.88
C SER A 56 20.74 -12.61 15.64
N ALA A 57 20.27 -13.85 15.75
CA ALA A 57 20.41 -14.85 14.68
C ALA A 57 19.87 -14.37 13.32
N TRP A 58 18.70 -13.72 13.30
CA TRP A 58 18.10 -13.20 12.08
C TRP A 58 18.87 -12.00 11.51
N GLN A 59 19.38 -11.11 12.38
CA GLN A 59 20.18 -9.95 11.97
C GLN A 59 21.51 -10.39 11.35
N ARG A 60 22.18 -11.35 11.98
CA ARG A 60 23.40 -11.97 11.45
C ARG A 60 23.15 -12.62 10.09
N TRP A 61 22.07 -13.37 9.97
CA TRP A 61 21.65 -13.99 8.72
C TRP A 61 21.35 -12.92 7.63
N ALA A 62 20.66 -11.83 7.99
CA ALA A 62 20.31 -10.74 7.09
C ALA A 62 21.53 -10.01 6.54
N VAL A 63 22.45 -9.60 7.43
CA VAL A 63 23.62 -8.80 7.01
C VAL A 63 24.56 -9.61 6.13
N ILE A 64 24.74 -10.92 6.40
CA ILE A 64 25.56 -11.81 5.57
C ILE A 64 25.01 -11.87 4.13
N ARG A 65 23.70 -11.90 3.95
CA ARG A 65 23.06 -11.91 2.60
C ARG A 65 23.06 -10.54 1.94
N ALA A 66 22.73 -9.51 2.67
CA ALA A 66 22.62 -8.15 2.15
C ALA A 66 23.97 -7.59 1.65
N MET A 67 25.07 -8.07 2.22
CA MET A 67 26.43 -7.60 1.89
C MET A 67 27.22 -8.59 1.03
N GLU A 68 26.52 -9.41 0.22
CA GLU A 68 27.13 -10.29 -0.79
C GLU A 68 27.95 -9.46 -1.79
N LEU A 69 29.14 -9.98 -2.12
CA LEU A 69 30.07 -9.35 -3.05
C LEU A 69 30.03 -10.04 -4.43
N LEU A 70 30.11 -9.24 -5.48
CA LEU A 70 30.44 -9.68 -6.82
C LEU A 70 31.92 -10.08 -6.92
N PRO A 71 32.34 -10.80 -7.98
CA PRO A 71 33.74 -11.17 -8.17
C PRO A 71 34.72 -10.00 -8.15
N GLY A 72 34.29 -8.80 -8.51
CA GLY A 72 35.09 -7.56 -8.49
C GLY A 72 35.14 -6.83 -7.13
N GLY A 73 34.58 -7.40 -6.07
CA GLY A 73 34.59 -6.83 -4.72
C GLY A 73 33.49 -5.77 -4.46
N GLN A 74 32.69 -5.44 -5.47
CA GLN A 74 31.55 -4.53 -5.29
C GLN A 74 30.39 -5.27 -4.64
N TYR A 75 29.54 -4.54 -3.89
CA TYR A 75 28.29 -5.09 -3.40
C TYR A 75 27.38 -5.52 -4.57
N ARG A 76 26.84 -6.73 -4.49
CA ARG A 76 25.82 -7.20 -5.42
C ARG A 76 24.57 -6.32 -5.39
N PHE A 77 24.18 -5.86 -4.20
CA PHE A 77 22.97 -5.11 -3.96
C PHE A 77 23.27 -3.66 -3.62
N ARG A 78 22.78 -2.75 -4.44
CA ARG A 78 22.85 -1.29 -4.17
C ARG A 78 21.77 -0.84 -3.20
N VAL A 79 20.64 -1.55 -3.15
CA VAL A 79 19.53 -1.30 -2.24
C VAL A 79 19.26 -2.55 -1.43
N VAL A 80 19.18 -2.41 -0.12
CA VAL A 80 18.78 -3.44 0.83
C VAL A 80 17.45 -3.04 1.42
N LEU A 81 16.38 -3.80 1.15
CA LEU A 81 15.06 -3.57 1.67
C LEU A 81 14.73 -4.65 2.71
N ILE A 82 14.69 -4.26 3.99
CA ILE A 82 14.32 -5.14 5.10
C ILE A 82 12.89 -4.84 5.52
N MET A 83 12.01 -5.82 5.34
CA MET A 83 10.63 -5.78 5.78
C MET A 83 10.42 -6.79 6.90
N VAL A 84 10.07 -6.30 8.09
CA VAL A 84 9.84 -7.11 9.28
C VAL A 84 8.90 -6.39 10.24
N ALA A 85 8.09 -7.11 11.00
CA ALA A 85 7.15 -6.56 11.98
C ALA A 85 7.82 -5.60 12.98
N ARG A 86 7.02 -4.82 13.71
CA ARG A 86 7.54 -3.87 14.70
C ARG A 86 8.31 -4.55 15.82
N GLN A 87 9.20 -3.81 16.47
CA GLN A 87 9.96 -4.20 17.67
C GLN A 87 10.90 -5.42 17.46
N ASN A 88 11.18 -5.81 16.23
CA ASN A 88 12.07 -6.93 15.92
C ASN A 88 13.57 -6.56 15.90
N GLY A 89 13.96 -5.31 16.15
CA GLY A 89 15.37 -4.90 16.22
C GLY A 89 15.95 -4.31 14.94
N LYS A 90 15.11 -3.78 14.01
CA LYS A 90 15.55 -3.08 12.79
C LYS A 90 16.59 -1.99 13.06
N SER A 91 16.32 -1.13 14.04
CA SER A 91 17.18 0.02 14.39
C SER A 91 18.54 -0.43 14.93
N HIS A 92 18.59 -1.53 15.67
CA HIS A 92 19.86 -2.12 16.14
C HIS A 92 20.71 -2.59 14.95
N LEU A 93 20.13 -3.39 14.03
CA LEU A 93 20.85 -3.85 12.84
C LEU A 93 21.41 -2.67 12.02
N LYS A 94 20.58 -1.68 11.73
CA LYS A 94 20.98 -0.46 11.00
C LYS A 94 22.14 0.26 11.67
N ARG A 95 22.06 0.47 13.00
CA ARG A 95 23.12 1.10 13.79
C ARG A 95 24.45 0.35 13.68
N ILE A 96 24.44 -0.96 13.82
CA ILE A 96 25.66 -1.79 13.74
C ILE A 96 26.27 -1.74 12.34
N VAL A 97 25.47 -1.82 11.29
CA VAL A 97 25.96 -1.69 9.90
C VAL A 97 26.63 -0.32 9.69
N SER A 98 25.97 0.76 10.13
CA SER A 98 26.51 2.11 10.01
C SER A 98 27.82 2.32 10.79
N LEU A 99 27.90 1.78 12.02
CA LEU A 99 29.14 1.85 12.81
C LEU A 99 30.26 1.05 12.16
N TRP A 100 29.99 -0.18 11.73
CA TRP A 100 30.98 -0.97 10.99
C TRP A 100 31.46 -0.20 9.74
N ARG A 101 30.54 0.41 8.98
CA ARG A 101 30.85 1.17 7.77
C ARG A 101 31.80 2.34 8.04
N LEU A 102 31.61 3.05 9.14
CA LEU A 102 32.42 4.21 9.53
C LEU A 102 33.80 3.84 10.11
N TYR A 103 33.88 2.70 10.86
CA TYR A 103 35.08 2.34 11.58
C TYR A 103 35.97 1.32 10.87
N MET A 104 35.38 0.51 9.98
CA MET A 104 36.07 -0.65 9.39
C MET A 104 36.18 -0.59 7.86
N ASP A 105 35.46 0.33 7.20
CA ASP A 105 35.52 0.49 5.75
C ASP A 105 36.29 1.77 5.39
N ASP A 106 37.56 1.60 5.02
CA ASP A 106 38.47 2.72 4.73
C ASP A 106 38.00 3.60 3.55
N ASP A 107 37.18 3.08 2.66
CA ASP A 107 36.64 3.81 1.52
C ASP A 107 35.40 4.65 1.88
N ALA A 108 34.75 4.37 3.01
CA ALA A 108 33.56 5.08 3.41
C ALA A 108 33.88 6.42 4.10
N ARG A 109 33.25 7.49 3.63
CA ARG A 109 33.44 8.85 4.17
C ARG A 109 32.16 9.41 4.80
N LEU A 110 30.98 8.99 4.35
CA LEU A 110 29.71 9.55 4.80
C LEU A 110 28.62 8.50 4.92
N VAL A 111 28.08 8.39 6.11
CA VAL A 111 26.81 7.69 6.40
C VAL A 111 25.73 8.74 6.64
N LEU A 112 24.62 8.63 5.91
CA LEU A 112 23.45 9.50 6.06
C LEU A 112 22.26 8.72 6.63
N GLY A 113 21.85 9.06 7.85
CA GLY A 113 20.63 8.55 8.47
C GLY A 113 19.43 9.44 8.15
N THR A 114 18.33 8.87 7.67
CA THR A 114 17.09 9.62 7.43
C THR A 114 15.89 8.95 8.08
N ALA A 115 14.93 9.75 8.53
CA ALA A 115 13.63 9.33 9.04
C ALA A 115 12.56 10.33 8.61
N GLN A 116 11.29 9.97 8.76
CA GLN A 116 10.15 10.80 8.35
C GLN A 116 10.20 12.19 9.00
N ASP A 117 10.54 12.24 10.30
CA ASP A 117 10.72 13.49 11.02
C ASP A 117 12.12 13.59 11.64
N VAL A 118 12.51 14.83 11.97
CA VAL A 118 13.81 15.13 12.55
C VAL A 118 13.98 14.49 13.92
N ALA A 119 12.93 14.44 14.74
CA ALA A 119 13.00 13.90 16.10
C ALA A 119 13.34 12.41 16.09
N GLN A 120 12.76 11.65 15.16
CA GLN A 120 13.08 10.24 14.99
C GLN A 120 14.51 10.03 14.48
N ALA A 121 14.97 10.86 13.53
CA ALA A 121 16.35 10.80 13.04
C ALA A 121 17.36 11.16 14.17
N SER A 122 17.08 12.20 14.95
CA SER A 122 17.88 12.63 16.11
C SER A 122 17.94 11.55 17.18
N TYR A 123 16.84 10.87 17.47
CA TYR A 123 16.81 9.75 18.41
C TYR A 123 17.72 8.60 17.97
N GLN A 124 17.69 8.22 16.69
CA GLN A 124 18.57 7.18 16.16
C GLN A 124 20.06 7.61 16.19
N TRP A 125 20.34 8.88 15.90
CA TRP A 125 21.69 9.43 16.02
C TRP A 125 22.19 9.38 17.47
N LYS A 126 21.34 9.77 18.43
CA LYS A 126 21.65 9.71 19.85
C LYS A 126 22.01 8.30 20.30
N LEU A 127 21.20 7.30 19.96
CA LEU A 127 21.49 5.89 20.26
C LEU A 127 22.81 5.41 19.63
N THR A 128 23.12 5.89 18.43
CA THR A 128 24.39 5.55 17.75
C THR A 128 25.58 6.16 18.49
N LEU A 129 25.47 7.43 18.92
CA LEU A 129 26.49 8.09 19.70
C LEU A 129 26.68 7.45 21.09
N GLU A 130 25.59 7.07 21.76
CA GLU A 130 25.62 6.36 23.04
C GLU A 130 26.36 5.01 22.90
N THR A 131 26.15 4.28 21.81
CA THR A 131 26.89 3.04 21.52
C THR A 131 28.38 3.30 21.37
N ILE A 132 28.78 4.38 20.68
CA ILE A 132 30.19 4.78 20.54
C ILE A 132 30.78 5.10 21.93
N GLN A 133 30.10 5.92 22.74
CA GLN A 133 30.57 6.37 24.04
C GLN A 133 30.62 5.25 25.08
N ALA A 134 29.77 4.22 24.95
CA ALA A 134 29.80 3.03 25.79
C ALA A 134 30.98 2.07 25.49
N CYS A 135 31.61 2.21 24.30
CA CYS A 135 32.72 1.35 23.87
C CYS A 135 34.03 2.15 23.80
N PRO A 136 34.97 2.00 24.75
CA PRO A 136 36.23 2.77 24.76
C PRO A 136 37.06 2.67 23.48
N ARG A 137 36.94 1.56 22.76
CA ARG A 137 37.63 1.37 21.45
C ARG A 137 37.06 2.30 20.38
N LEU A 138 35.73 2.51 20.35
CA LEU A 138 35.09 3.40 19.40
C LEU A 138 35.21 4.86 19.83
N GLU A 139 35.02 5.14 21.13
CA GLU A 139 35.07 6.50 21.68
C GLU A 139 36.44 7.19 21.43
N ARG A 140 37.53 6.43 21.52
CA ARG A 140 38.88 6.92 21.26
C ARG A 140 39.05 7.56 19.89
N ASP A 141 38.34 7.07 18.88
CA ASP A 141 38.45 7.52 17.51
C ASP A 141 37.39 8.57 17.15
N LEU A 142 36.50 8.92 18.09
CA LEU A 142 35.54 10.03 17.96
C LEU A 142 36.32 11.37 18.03
N ASP A 143 36.02 12.31 17.08
CA ASP A 143 36.67 13.61 17.01
C ASP A 143 35.69 14.73 17.37
N VAL A 144 34.69 14.99 16.52
CA VAL A 144 33.75 16.11 16.69
C VAL A 144 32.34 15.59 16.81
N VAL A 145 31.59 16.15 17.79
CA VAL A 145 30.13 15.88 17.96
C VAL A 145 29.37 17.18 17.85
N ARG A 146 28.47 17.28 16.89
CA ARG A 146 27.55 18.40 16.71
C ARG A 146 26.16 18.02 17.16
N ARG A 147 25.56 18.83 18.08
CA ARG A 147 24.24 18.60 18.69
C ARG A 147 23.22 19.68 18.29
N VAL A 148 23.33 20.20 17.06
CA VAL A 148 22.40 21.21 16.55
C VAL A 148 21.18 20.51 16.00
N ASN A 149 20.00 20.84 16.52
CA ASN A 149 18.73 20.20 16.16
C ASN A 149 18.51 20.18 14.65
N GLY A 150 18.29 18.98 14.09
CA GLY A 150 18.11 18.73 12.66
C GLY A 150 19.41 18.75 11.83
N GLN A 151 20.56 18.98 12.47
CA GLN A 151 21.88 18.98 11.87
C GLN A 151 22.90 18.16 12.68
N GLU A 152 22.40 17.27 13.53
CA GLU A 152 23.23 16.42 14.36
C GLU A 152 24.16 15.60 13.47
N SER A 153 25.43 15.58 13.87
CA SER A 153 26.45 14.75 13.23
C SER A 153 27.55 14.40 14.23
N PHE A 154 28.35 13.42 13.89
CA PHE A 154 29.64 13.18 14.50
C PHE A 154 30.66 12.81 13.42
N THR A 155 31.93 13.17 13.68
CA THR A 155 33.03 12.88 12.79
C THR A 155 34.07 12.06 13.56
N LEU A 156 34.68 11.10 12.89
CA LEU A 156 35.78 10.31 13.41
C LEU A 156 37.12 10.94 13.04
N LYS A 157 38.20 10.62 13.74
CA LYS A 157 39.58 11.06 13.43
C LYS A 157 40.03 10.65 12.02
N SER A 158 39.44 9.59 11.45
CA SER A 158 39.63 9.18 10.05
C SER A 158 39.02 10.17 9.04
N GLY A 159 38.20 11.12 9.50
CA GLY A 159 37.40 12.01 8.67
C GLY A 159 36.08 11.42 8.21
N ALA A 160 35.75 10.17 8.57
CA ALA A 160 34.44 9.58 8.31
C ALA A 160 33.35 10.24 9.17
N GLU A 161 32.19 10.49 8.60
CA GLU A 161 31.14 11.28 9.23
C GLU A 161 29.78 10.57 9.20
N TYR A 162 29.03 10.67 10.29
CA TYR A 162 27.60 10.32 10.34
C TYR A 162 26.77 11.58 10.45
N LYS A 163 25.83 11.74 9.53
CA LYS A 163 24.86 12.85 9.51
C LYS A 163 23.44 12.37 9.53
N ILE A 164 22.53 13.21 10.00
CA ILE A 164 21.08 12.95 9.86
C ILE A 164 20.38 14.04 9.08
N ARG A 165 19.24 13.68 8.48
CA ARG A 165 18.31 14.59 7.81
C ARG A 165 16.87 14.05 7.95
N ALA A 166 15.88 14.96 7.91
CA ALA A 166 14.50 14.56 7.67
C ALA A 166 14.34 14.09 6.21
N THR A 167 13.51 13.10 5.98
CA THR A 167 13.21 12.57 4.64
C THR A 167 12.31 13.55 3.87
N ASN A 168 12.90 14.36 2.99
CA ASN A 168 12.20 15.30 2.12
C ASN A 168 12.93 15.48 0.78
N GLU A 169 12.38 16.24 -0.13
CA GLU A 169 12.89 16.47 -1.49
C GLU A 169 14.25 17.24 -1.54
N ASN A 170 14.71 17.78 -0.42
CA ASN A 170 15.99 18.50 -0.30
C ASN A 170 17.04 17.73 0.52
N ALA A 171 16.68 16.60 1.10
CA ALA A 171 17.46 15.91 2.14
C ALA A 171 18.87 15.47 1.72
N GLY A 172 19.10 15.23 0.44
CA GLY A 172 20.38 14.71 -0.07
C GLY A 172 21.18 15.67 -0.92
N ARG A 173 20.70 16.89 -1.18
CA ARG A 173 21.33 17.79 -2.15
C ARG A 173 22.76 18.14 -1.74
N GLY A 174 23.71 17.97 -2.69
CA GLY A 174 25.13 18.30 -2.51
C GLY A 174 25.92 17.27 -1.69
N LEU A 175 25.34 16.14 -1.31
CA LEU A 175 26.02 15.07 -0.59
C LEU A 175 26.41 13.92 -1.54
N SER A 176 27.56 13.30 -1.26
CA SER A 176 28.00 12.03 -1.85
C SER A 176 28.13 11.01 -0.73
N VAL A 177 27.17 10.07 -0.67
CA VAL A 177 26.92 9.21 0.48
C VAL A 177 27.36 7.76 0.18
N ASP A 178 28.11 7.15 1.09
CA ASP A 178 28.56 5.76 0.98
C ASP A 178 27.52 4.78 1.54
N GLU A 179 26.84 5.18 2.61
CA GLU A 179 25.70 4.44 3.16
C GLU A 179 24.54 5.40 3.43
N LEU A 180 23.41 5.13 2.79
CA LEU A 180 22.16 5.84 3.01
C LEU A 180 21.22 4.95 3.80
N ASN A 181 20.74 5.44 4.93
CA ASN A 181 19.75 4.76 5.75
C ASN A 181 18.39 5.47 5.65
N ILE A 182 17.37 4.77 5.20
CA ILE A 182 15.98 5.25 5.13
C ILE A 182 15.15 4.43 6.12
N ASP A 183 14.69 5.08 7.19
CA ASP A 183 13.80 4.46 8.17
C ASP A 183 12.34 4.66 7.81
N GLU A 184 11.49 3.68 8.14
CA GLU A 184 10.05 3.66 7.86
C GLU A 184 9.71 4.02 6.39
N LEU A 185 10.32 3.32 5.43
CA LEU A 185 10.12 3.57 3.98
C LEU A 185 8.65 3.57 3.58
N ARG A 186 7.78 2.84 4.30
CA ARG A 186 6.32 2.81 4.09
C ARG A 186 5.64 4.17 4.17
N THR A 187 6.29 5.16 4.80
CA THR A 187 5.73 6.50 4.94
C THR A 187 5.90 7.37 3.69
N GLN A 188 6.71 6.92 2.72
CA GLN A 188 6.93 7.65 1.45
C GLN A 188 5.77 7.38 0.48
N LYS A 189 4.91 8.39 0.35
CA LYS A 189 3.70 8.35 -0.49
C LYS A 189 3.94 8.79 -1.94
N ASP A 190 5.15 9.29 -2.25
CA ASP A 190 5.58 9.67 -3.59
C ASP A 190 7.09 9.53 -3.76
N TRP A 191 7.56 9.69 -4.99
CA TRP A 191 8.95 9.49 -5.38
C TRP A 191 9.90 10.66 -5.10
N ARG A 192 9.42 11.82 -4.62
CA ARG A 192 10.24 13.04 -4.49
C ARG A 192 11.40 12.87 -3.52
N ALA A 193 11.11 12.40 -2.31
CA ALA A 193 12.15 12.14 -1.30
C ALA A 193 13.10 11.01 -1.73
N TRP A 194 12.57 9.92 -2.27
CA TRP A 194 13.40 8.84 -2.82
C TRP A 194 14.33 9.32 -3.91
N ALA A 195 13.84 10.13 -4.87
CA ALA A 195 14.64 10.65 -5.97
C ALA A 195 15.78 11.55 -5.47
N ALA A 196 15.54 12.38 -4.46
CA ALA A 196 16.57 13.22 -3.86
C ALA A 196 17.64 12.40 -3.13
N LEU A 197 17.23 11.42 -2.33
CA LEU A 197 18.11 10.63 -1.48
C LEU A 197 18.89 9.57 -2.27
N SER A 198 18.25 8.79 -3.12
CA SER A 198 18.91 7.67 -3.83
C SER A 198 20.01 8.13 -4.78
N LYS A 199 19.95 9.38 -5.29
CA LYS A 199 20.97 9.93 -6.17
C LYS A 199 22.25 10.32 -5.43
N THR A 200 22.21 10.51 -4.11
CA THR A 200 23.41 10.83 -3.31
C THR A 200 24.47 9.74 -3.35
N THR A 201 24.05 8.49 -3.61
CA THR A 201 24.95 7.33 -3.64
C THR A 201 25.61 7.10 -5.01
N MET A 202 25.15 7.80 -6.08
CA MET A 202 25.58 7.49 -7.46
C MET A 202 27.07 7.74 -7.73
N ALA A 203 27.67 8.73 -7.06
CA ALA A 203 29.06 9.11 -7.25
C ALA A 203 30.05 8.23 -6.45
N ARG A 204 29.56 7.32 -5.61
CA ARG A 204 30.39 6.44 -4.81
C ARG A 204 30.65 5.11 -5.51
N PRO A 205 31.86 4.52 -5.36
CA PRO A 205 32.20 3.27 -6.06
C PRO A 205 31.46 2.05 -5.52
N ASN A 206 31.21 2.00 -4.21
CA ASN A 206 30.64 0.83 -3.55
C ASN A 206 29.59 1.21 -2.47
N PRO A 207 28.52 1.95 -2.83
CA PRO A 207 27.54 2.43 -1.87
C PRO A 207 26.44 1.40 -1.61
N GLN A 208 25.76 1.54 -0.47
CA GLN A 208 24.51 0.85 -0.19
C GLN A 208 23.43 1.78 0.38
N THR A 209 22.19 1.55 -0.03
CA THR A 209 21.00 2.18 0.56
C THR A 209 20.27 1.12 1.38
N TRP A 210 20.17 1.31 2.70
CA TRP A 210 19.48 0.43 3.62
C TRP A 210 18.11 1.01 3.95
N CYS A 211 17.07 0.31 3.54
CA CYS A 211 15.67 0.67 3.77
C CYS A 211 15.06 -0.26 4.80
N MET A 212 14.58 0.31 5.91
CA MET A 212 13.92 -0.43 6.97
C MET A 212 12.44 -0.11 6.98
N SER A 213 11.58 -1.13 7.00
CA SER A 213 10.14 -0.91 7.04
C SER A 213 9.39 -2.09 7.67
N ASN A 214 8.15 -1.83 8.07
CA ASN A 214 7.10 -2.84 8.14
C ASN A 214 6.45 -2.96 6.76
N ALA A 215 5.41 -3.82 6.65
CA ALA A 215 4.54 -3.80 5.50
C ALA A 215 3.89 -2.42 5.32
N GLY A 216 3.69 -2.06 4.08
CA GLY A 216 2.99 -0.85 3.68
C GLY A 216 1.48 -1.05 3.57
N ALA A 217 0.81 0.05 3.36
CA ALA A 217 -0.57 0.11 2.88
C ALA A 217 -0.55 0.55 1.40
N ASP A 218 -1.73 0.69 0.78
CA ASP A 218 -1.83 1.08 -0.64
C ASP A 218 -1.14 2.41 -0.97
N ASP A 219 -1.09 3.32 0.00
CA ASP A 219 -0.44 4.63 -0.14
C ASP A 219 1.07 4.62 0.10
N SER A 220 1.66 3.47 0.44
CA SER A 220 3.10 3.28 0.58
C SER A 220 3.77 3.06 -0.79
N ILE A 221 3.63 4.07 -1.68
CA ILE A 221 3.93 3.95 -3.11
C ILE A 221 5.35 3.46 -3.38
N VAL A 222 6.36 4.05 -2.71
CA VAL A 222 7.77 3.71 -2.95
C VAL A 222 8.07 2.30 -2.47
N LEU A 223 7.66 1.94 -1.25
CA LEU A 223 7.87 0.62 -0.67
C LEU A 223 7.24 -0.48 -1.54
N ASN A 224 5.97 -0.31 -1.90
CA ASN A 224 5.22 -1.31 -2.67
C ASN A 224 5.85 -1.52 -4.05
N GLN A 225 6.24 -0.44 -4.73
CA GLN A 225 6.82 -0.54 -6.06
C GLN A 225 8.24 -1.15 -6.06
N LEU A 226 9.07 -0.84 -5.05
CA LEU A 226 10.38 -1.49 -4.88
C LEU A 226 10.20 -2.99 -4.61
N ARG A 227 9.31 -3.35 -3.68
CA ARG A 227 8.99 -4.75 -3.39
C ARG A 227 8.51 -5.51 -4.64
N ASP A 228 7.55 -4.94 -5.36
CA ASP A 228 6.98 -5.55 -6.56
C ASP A 228 8.01 -5.70 -7.69
N SER A 229 8.97 -4.80 -7.82
CA SER A 229 10.04 -4.91 -8.80
C SER A 229 10.96 -6.10 -8.52
N VAL A 230 11.21 -6.43 -7.25
CA VAL A 230 11.98 -7.60 -6.85
C VAL A 230 11.18 -8.89 -7.04
N VAL A 231 9.94 -8.93 -6.54
CA VAL A 231 9.07 -10.12 -6.62
C VAL A 231 8.80 -10.51 -8.07
N SER A 232 8.68 -9.53 -8.97
CA SER A 232 8.53 -9.76 -10.41
C SER A 232 9.85 -10.01 -11.15
N GLY A 233 11.00 -10.03 -10.46
CA GLY A 233 12.32 -10.28 -11.07
C GLY A 233 12.84 -9.14 -11.95
N ARG A 234 12.27 -7.93 -11.88
CA ARG A 234 12.65 -6.79 -12.72
C ARG A 234 13.94 -6.12 -12.29
N ASP A 235 14.28 -6.14 -11.00
CA ASP A 235 15.47 -5.47 -10.49
C ASP A 235 16.30 -6.39 -9.60
N PRO A 236 17.40 -6.99 -10.12
CA PRO A 236 18.29 -7.86 -9.36
C PRO A 236 19.26 -7.10 -8.43
N SER A 237 19.32 -5.77 -8.50
CA SER A 237 20.19 -4.92 -7.68
C SER A 237 19.60 -4.62 -6.30
N ILE A 238 18.36 -5.04 -6.03
CA ILE A 238 17.68 -4.88 -4.76
C ILE A 238 17.71 -6.21 -3.99
N CYS A 239 18.21 -6.17 -2.75
CA CYS A 239 18.10 -7.25 -1.79
C CYS A 239 16.82 -7.09 -0.98
N LEU A 240 15.74 -7.79 -1.32
CA LEU A 240 14.55 -7.87 -0.47
C LEU A 240 14.73 -8.98 0.55
N LEU A 241 14.68 -8.63 1.84
CA LEU A 241 14.62 -9.55 2.97
C LEU A 241 13.30 -9.32 3.71
N GLU A 242 12.30 -10.17 3.46
CA GLU A 242 10.95 -9.99 3.97
C GLU A 242 10.57 -11.08 4.96
N TRP A 243 10.40 -10.69 6.22
CA TRP A 243 9.78 -11.49 7.27
C TRP A 243 8.30 -11.07 7.35
N SER A 244 7.46 -11.78 6.66
CA SER A 244 6.01 -11.58 6.66
C SER A 244 5.29 -12.91 6.84
N ALA A 245 4.09 -12.87 7.40
CA ALA A 245 3.20 -14.00 7.42
C ALA A 245 2.71 -14.33 6.00
N PRO A 246 2.40 -15.60 5.67
CA PRO A 246 1.75 -15.97 4.42
C PRO A 246 0.40 -15.26 4.26
N ASP A 247 0.06 -14.91 3.01
CA ASP A 247 -1.24 -14.31 2.71
C ASP A 247 -2.37 -15.29 3.07
N GLY A 248 -3.50 -14.75 3.55
CA GLY A 248 -4.67 -15.55 3.93
C GLY A 248 -4.54 -16.35 5.23
N CYS A 249 -3.43 -16.21 5.99
CA CYS A 249 -3.32 -16.88 7.29
C CYS A 249 -4.32 -16.32 8.31
N GLU A 250 -4.73 -17.16 9.26
CA GLU A 250 -5.51 -16.71 10.42
C GLU A 250 -4.65 -15.82 11.32
N LEU A 251 -5.31 -14.90 12.06
CA LEU A 251 -4.59 -13.95 12.91
C LEU A 251 -3.85 -14.63 14.06
N ASP A 252 -4.37 -15.74 14.55
CA ASP A 252 -3.81 -16.53 15.65
C ASP A 252 -2.92 -17.70 15.20
N ASP A 253 -2.55 -17.75 13.91
CA ASP A 253 -1.58 -18.72 13.39
C ASP A 253 -0.17 -18.42 13.92
N TRP A 254 0.22 -19.12 14.98
CA TRP A 254 1.53 -18.96 15.61
C TRP A 254 2.71 -19.36 14.72
N LYS A 255 2.50 -20.13 13.66
CA LYS A 255 3.54 -20.40 12.66
C LYS A 255 3.78 -19.16 11.80
N ALA A 256 2.71 -18.53 11.36
CA ALA A 256 2.75 -17.27 10.62
C ALA A 256 3.32 -16.11 11.47
N ILE A 257 2.87 -15.99 12.73
CA ILE A 257 3.39 -15.00 13.69
C ILE A 257 4.91 -15.16 13.88
N ARG A 258 5.42 -16.38 14.06
CA ARG A 258 6.88 -16.64 14.18
C ARG A 258 7.63 -16.29 12.91
N GLN A 259 7.05 -16.51 11.75
CA GLN A 259 7.67 -16.14 10.48
C GLN A 259 7.82 -14.61 10.34
N ALA A 260 6.84 -13.85 10.78
CA ALA A 260 6.84 -12.38 10.70
C ALA A 260 7.66 -11.71 11.82
N ASN A 261 7.90 -12.43 12.93
CA ASN A 261 8.57 -11.91 14.13
C ASN A 261 9.85 -12.69 14.47
N PRO A 262 10.95 -12.45 13.75
CA PRO A 262 12.22 -13.14 14.04
C PRO A 262 12.78 -12.84 15.44
N GLY A 263 12.41 -11.71 16.06
CA GLY A 263 12.76 -11.34 17.43
C GLY A 263 11.85 -11.96 18.52
N LEU A 264 10.88 -12.80 18.14
CA LEU A 264 9.98 -13.43 19.11
C LEU A 264 10.75 -14.28 20.13
N GLY A 265 10.46 -14.08 21.40
CA GLY A 265 11.15 -14.70 22.54
C GLY A 265 12.44 -13.98 22.94
N GLN A 266 12.84 -12.92 22.23
CA GLN A 266 13.99 -12.04 22.55
C GLN A 266 13.52 -10.60 22.75
N THR A 267 13.28 -9.86 21.66
CA THR A 267 12.81 -8.47 21.68
C THR A 267 11.28 -8.35 21.72
N VAL A 268 10.56 -9.36 21.23
CA VAL A 268 9.10 -9.43 21.22
C VAL A 268 8.65 -10.59 22.12
N SER A 269 7.80 -10.33 23.10
CA SER A 269 7.26 -11.38 23.98
C SER A 269 5.97 -11.99 23.40
N GLU A 270 5.74 -13.30 23.66
CA GLU A 270 4.46 -13.94 23.31
C GLU A 270 3.26 -13.25 23.99
N ALA A 271 3.44 -12.76 25.21
CA ALA A 271 2.39 -12.05 25.94
C ALA A 271 1.99 -10.75 25.23
N ALA A 272 2.95 -9.98 24.71
CA ALA A 272 2.67 -8.77 23.94
C ALA A 272 1.91 -9.09 22.65
N VAL A 273 2.29 -10.15 21.95
CA VAL A 273 1.57 -10.57 20.72
C VAL A 273 0.14 -11.02 21.03
N ARG A 274 -0.06 -11.78 22.13
CA ARG A 274 -1.42 -12.19 22.57
C ARG A 274 -2.29 -10.99 22.97
N SER A 275 -1.69 -10.00 23.62
CA SER A 275 -2.39 -8.77 23.98
C SER A 275 -2.82 -8.02 22.70
N ALA A 276 -1.90 -7.83 21.76
CA ALA A 276 -2.20 -7.18 20.49
C ALA A 276 -3.30 -7.94 19.70
N LEU A 277 -3.26 -9.28 19.69
CA LEU A 277 -4.31 -10.10 19.04
C LEU A 277 -5.70 -9.85 19.63
N GLY A 278 -5.79 -9.54 20.92
CA GLY A 278 -7.06 -9.26 21.61
C GLY A 278 -7.51 -7.80 21.53
N THR A 279 -6.60 -6.85 21.26
CA THR A 279 -6.89 -5.42 21.34
C THR A 279 -6.88 -4.72 19.98
N ASP A 280 -6.08 -5.20 19.03
CA ASP A 280 -5.90 -4.51 17.76
C ASP A 280 -7.00 -4.85 16.75
N PRO A 281 -7.46 -3.88 15.96
CA PRO A 281 -8.25 -4.18 14.78
C PRO A 281 -7.47 -5.15 13.85
N PRO A 282 -8.14 -6.11 13.17
CA PRO A 282 -7.49 -7.11 12.32
C PRO A 282 -6.50 -6.52 11.31
N ALA A 283 -6.83 -5.39 10.69
CA ALA A 283 -5.96 -4.71 9.72
C ALA A 283 -4.66 -4.21 10.36
N ILE A 284 -4.73 -3.65 11.55
CA ILE A 284 -3.56 -3.16 12.32
C ILE A 284 -2.68 -4.35 12.72
N PHE A 285 -3.27 -5.41 13.28
CA PHE A 285 -2.53 -6.62 13.64
C PHE A 285 -1.81 -7.22 12.43
N ARG A 286 -2.47 -7.31 11.27
CA ARG A 286 -1.85 -7.78 10.01
C ARG A 286 -0.65 -6.93 9.61
N THR A 287 -0.76 -5.60 9.65
CA THR A 287 0.34 -4.72 9.25
C THR A 287 1.47 -4.71 10.27
N GLU A 288 1.16 -4.55 11.55
CA GLU A 288 2.17 -4.26 12.58
C GLU A 288 2.81 -5.53 13.16
N VAL A 289 2.04 -6.65 13.24
CA VAL A 289 2.51 -7.90 13.86
C VAL A 289 2.79 -8.99 12.81
N LEU A 290 1.97 -9.10 11.75
CA LEU A 290 2.16 -10.09 10.70
C LEU A 290 2.98 -9.58 9.52
N CYS A 291 3.32 -8.29 9.50
CA CYS A 291 4.05 -7.63 8.41
C CYS A 291 3.41 -7.93 7.04
N GLN A 292 2.08 -7.95 6.99
CA GLN A 292 1.31 -8.15 5.78
C GLN A 292 0.87 -6.81 5.21
N HIS A 293 0.93 -6.69 3.88
CA HIS A 293 0.28 -5.58 3.18
C HIS A 293 -1.23 -5.68 3.45
N VAL A 294 -1.82 -4.59 3.89
CA VAL A 294 -3.26 -4.47 4.07
C VAL A 294 -3.72 -3.26 3.30
N ASP A 295 -4.75 -3.43 2.51
CA ASP A 295 -5.43 -2.31 1.88
C ASP A 295 -5.80 -1.31 2.99
N ALA A 296 -5.19 -0.13 2.98
CA ALA A 296 -5.46 0.91 3.99
C ALA A 296 -6.89 1.45 3.86
N LEU A 297 -7.49 1.19 2.72
CA LEU A 297 -8.81 1.65 2.37
C LEU A 297 -9.81 0.51 2.60
N GLU A 298 -10.82 0.80 3.39
CA GLU A 298 -11.95 -0.09 3.61
C GLU A 298 -12.59 -0.46 2.27
N GLY A 299 -12.94 -1.76 2.09
CA GLY A 299 -13.72 -2.21 0.95
C GLY A 299 -14.99 -1.38 0.81
N ALA A 300 -15.25 -0.86 -0.39
CA ALA A 300 -16.38 0.03 -0.60
C ALA A 300 -17.71 -0.72 -0.70
N VAL A 301 -17.67 -1.96 -1.21
CA VAL A 301 -18.84 -2.82 -1.39
C VAL A 301 -18.58 -4.17 -0.70
N ASP A 302 -19.57 -4.69 0.01
CA ASP A 302 -19.48 -6.02 0.62
C ASP A 302 -19.44 -7.11 -0.47
N ALA A 303 -18.31 -7.84 -0.55
CA ALA A 303 -18.06 -8.84 -1.59
C ALA A 303 -19.01 -10.05 -1.51
N ALA A 304 -19.43 -10.45 -0.28
CA ALA A 304 -20.36 -11.55 -0.10
C ALA A 304 -21.78 -11.16 -0.54
N ALA A 305 -22.23 -9.96 -0.15
CA ALA A 305 -23.49 -9.39 -0.57
C ALA A 305 -23.53 -9.16 -2.10
N TRP A 306 -22.42 -8.63 -2.69
CA TRP A 306 -22.31 -8.49 -4.14
C TRP A 306 -22.47 -9.83 -4.86
N LYS A 307 -21.75 -10.86 -4.42
CA LYS A 307 -21.86 -12.20 -5.01
C LYS A 307 -23.30 -12.77 -4.92
N ALA A 308 -23.99 -12.51 -3.81
CA ALA A 308 -25.37 -12.93 -3.61
C ALA A 308 -26.37 -12.19 -4.51
N CYS A 309 -26.01 -11.02 -5.05
CA CYS A 309 -26.79 -10.25 -6.02
C CYS A 309 -26.63 -10.73 -7.48
N GLY A 310 -25.80 -11.74 -7.73
CA GLY A 310 -25.54 -12.28 -9.08
C GLY A 310 -26.73 -13.06 -9.65
N ASP A 311 -27.10 -12.73 -10.89
CA ASP A 311 -28.16 -13.42 -11.67
C ASP A 311 -27.69 -13.49 -13.14
N PRO A 312 -26.83 -14.47 -13.49
CA PRO A 312 -26.29 -14.59 -14.84
C PRO A 312 -27.32 -15.01 -15.88
N ALA A 313 -28.45 -15.56 -15.48
CA ALA A 313 -29.52 -16.03 -16.39
C ALA A 313 -30.47 -14.92 -16.80
N GLY A 314 -30.56 -13.83 -16.04
CA GLY A 314 -31.46 -12.72 -16.34
C GLY A 314 -30.90 -11.82 -17.45
N THR A 315 -31.79 -11.06 -18.13
CA THR A 315 -31.41 -10.12 -19.21
C THR A 315 -32.01 -8.73 -18.97
N MET A 316 -31.49 -7.73 -19.71
CA MET A 316 -32.01 -6.36 -19.73
C MET A 316 -33.14 -6.17 -20.75
N ASP A 317 -33.52 -7.19 -21.53
CA ASP A 317 -34.45 -7.05 -22.67
C ASP A 317 -35.83 -6.53 -22.28
N GLU A 318 -36.37 -6.98 -21.17
CA GLU A 318 -37.68 -6.51 -20.66
C GLU A 318 -37.68 -5.04 -20.21
N HIS A 319 -36.47 -4.47 -20.01
CA HIS A 319 -36.28 -3.15 -19.43
C HIS A 319 -35.71 -2.11 -20.42
N ARG A 320 -35.51 -2.49 -21.70
CA ARG A 320 -34.88 -1.65 -22.74
C ARG A 320 -35.46 -0.24 -22.87
N ARG A 321 -36.75 -0.08 -22.63
CA ARG A 321 -37.40 1.22 -22.73
C ARG A 321 -37.08 2.20 -21.59
N ARG A 322 -36.30 1.78 -20.60
CA ARG A 322 -36.02 2.56 -19.38
C ARG A 322 -34.59 2.41 -18.88
N LEU A 323 -33.68 2.20 -19.80
CA LEU A 323 -32.26 2.09 -19.46
C LEU A 323 -31.70 3.45 -19.06
N ALA A 324 -31.02 3.51 -17.95
CA ALA A 324 -30.08 4.58 -17.61
C ALA A 324 -28.67 4.08 -17.92
N ALA A 325 -27.83 4.90 -18.56
CA ALA A 325 -26.47 4.57 -18.92
C ALA A 325 -25.48 5.49 -18.22
N SER A 326 -24.32 4.97 -17.85
CA SER A 326 -23.21 5.78 -17.36
C SER A 326 -21.87 5.30 -17.92
N PHE A 327 -20.96 6.24 -18.14
CA PHE A 327 -19.66 6.03 -18.75
C PHE A 327 -18.55 6.52 -17.82
N ASP A 328 -17.46 5.75 -17.73
CA ASP A 328 -16.28 6.17 -17.00
C ASP A 328 -14.99 5.66 -17.67
N ILE A 329 -13.85 6.29 -17.32
CA ILE A 329 -12.52 5.99 -17.84
C ILE A 329 -11.61 5.62 -16.66
N SER A 330 -10.71 4.65 -16.84
CA SER A 330 -9.68 4.28 -15.87
C SER A 330 -8.69 5.42 -15.62
N LEU A 331 -8.05 5.44 -14.44
CA LEU A 331 -7.12 6.50 -14.05
C LEU A 331 -5.94 6.66 -15.02
N ASP A 332 -5.47 5.56 -15.61
CA ASP A 332 -4.39 5.54 -16.58
C ASP A 332 -4.80 5.99 -17.99
N GLY A 333 -6.10 6.29 -18.21
CA GLY A 333 -6.65 6.69 -19.51
C GLY A 333 -6.67 5.60 -20.57
N LYS A 334 -6.29 4.34 -20.23
CA LYS A 334 -6.16 3.25 -21.20
C LYS A 334 -7.40 2.40 -21.36
N HIS A 335 -8.36 2.51 -20.45
CA HIS A 335 -9.58 1.70 -20.51
C HIS A 335 -10.80 2.58 -20.25
N ALA A 336 -11.92 2.19 -20.82
CA ALA A 336 -13.20 2.87 -20.63
C ALA A 336 -14.31 1.84 -20.51
N THR A 337 -15.38 2.17 -19.78
CA THR A 337 -16.52 1.27 -19.56
C THR A 337 -17.84 2.03 -19.69
N LEU A 338 -18.78 1.42 -20.41
CA LEU A 338 -20.19 1.82 -20.46
C LEU A 338 -21.02 0.77 -19.72
N ALA A 339 -21.74 1.20 -18.69
CA ALA A 339 -22.69 0.37 -17.97
C ALA A 339 -24.11 0.90 -18.13
N VAL A 340 -25.08 0.02 -17.99
CA VAL A 340 -26.52 0.34 -17.97
C VAL A 340 -27.19 -0.21 -16.74
N ALA A 341 -28.27 0.46 -16.31
CA ALA A 341 -29.11 -0.04 -15.24
C ALA A 341 -30.57 0.27 -15.53
N ALA A 342 -31.46 -0.56 -15.00
CA ALA A 342 -32.91 -0.35 -15.06
C ALA A 342 -33.60 -0.88 -13.81
N ARG A 343 -34.70 -0.23 -13.43
CA ARG A 343 -35.58 -0.70 -12.37
C ARG A 343 -36.44 -1.83 -12.89
N ARG A 344 -36.37 -2.98 -12.22
CA ARG A 344 -37.19 -4.15 -12.50
C ARG A 344 -38.62 -3.99 -11.92
N ASN A 345 -39.54 -4.88 -12.36
CA ASN A 345 -40.94 -4.89 -11.87
C ASN A 345 -41.03 -5.27 -10.39
N ASP A 346 -40.04 -6.04 -9.86
CA ASP A 346 -39.93 -6.40 -8.44
C ASP A 346 -39.33 -5.27 -7.56
N GLY A 347 -39.04 -4.12 -8.17
CA GLY A 347 -38.46 -2.95 -7.49
C GLY A 347 -36.94 -2.93 -7.43
N LYS A 348 -36.23 -4.04 -7.65
CA LYS A 348 -34.76 -4.12 -7.68
C LYS A 348 -34.20 -3.43 -8.89
N ILE A 349 -32.91 -3.05 -8.81
CA ILE A 349 -32.16 -2.46 -9.92
C ILE A 349 -31.27 -3.52 -10.56
N ARG A 350 -31.45 -3.81 -11.84
CA ARG A 350 -30.52 -4.61 -12.61
C ARG A 350 -29.50 -3.72 -13.30
N THR A 351 -28.22 -4.11 -13.24
CA THR A 351 -27.10 -3.41 -13.87
C THR A 351 -26.20 -4.37 -14.62
N GLU A 352 -25.68 -3.93 -15.77
CA GLU A 352 -24.77 -4.71 -16.63
C GLU A 352 -23.78 -3.79 -17.34
N ILE A 353 -22.58 -4.31 -17.63
CA ILE A 353 -21.64 -3.69 -18.56
C ILE A 353 -22.12 -3.97 -19.99
N VAL A 354 -22.30 -2.93 -20.77
CA VAL A 354 -22.60 -3.02 -22.20
C VAL A 354 -21.34 -3.26 -23.00
N LYS A 355 -20.29 -2.46 -22.73
CA LYS A 355 -19.00 -2.57 -23.39
C LYS A 355 -17.88 -2.01 -22.51
N ALA A 356 -16.74 -2.66 -22.59
CA ALA A 356 -15.46 -2.15 -22.11
C ALA A 356 -14.50 -2.04 -23.29
N TRP A 357 -13.72 -0.95 -23.34
CA TRP A 357 -12.73 -0.67 -24.36
C TRP A 357 -11.31 -0.77 -23.79
N ALA A 358 -10.37 -1.17 -24.63
CA ALA A 358 -8.96 -1.25 -24.31
C ALA A 358 -8.21 0.08 -24.55
N SER A 359 -8.88 1.10 -25.08
CA SER A 359 -8.35 2.46 -25.21
C SER A 359 -9.45 3.53 -25.16
N THR A 360 -9.05 4.74 -24.77
CA THR A 360 -9.95 5.90 -24.77
C THR A 360 -10.29 6.34 -26.20
N GLU A 361 -9.41 6.13 -27.16
CA GLU A 361 -9.63 6.45 -28.58
C GLU A 361 -10.71 5.56 -29.18
N GLU A 362 -10.67 4.26 -28.93
CA GLU A 362 -11.74 3.33 -29.35
C GLU A 362 -13.08 3.73 -28.74
N ALA A 363 -13.08 4.03 -27.43
CA ALA A 363 -14.29 4.49 -26.75
C ALA A 363 -14.83 5.78 -27.39
N ARG A 364 -13.96 6.75 -27.71
CA ARG A 364 -14.34 7.99 -28.38
C ARG A 364 -15.01 7.75 -29.73
N ALA A 365 -14.48 6.82 -30.51
CA ALA A 365 -14.98 6.52 -31.84
C ALA A 365 -16.34 5.81 -31.81
N GLU A 366 -16.52 4.85 -30.89
CA GLU A 366 -17.65 3.93 -30.92
C GLU A 366 -18.81 4.30 -29.96
N LEU A 367 -18.55 5.07 -28.90
CA LEU A 367 -19.54 5.41 -27.89
C LEU A 367 -20.81 6.08 -28.47
N PRO A 368 -20.71 7.03 -29.44
CA PRO A 368 -21.89 7.68 -29.99
C PRO A 368 -22.84 6.71 -30.70
N GLU A 369 -22.28 5.80 -31.53
CA GLU A 369 -23.07 4.78 -32.23
C GLU A 369 -23.67 3.77 -31.25
N LEU A 370 -22.89 3.34 -30.26
CA LEU A 370 -23.33 2.39 -29.26
C LEU A 370 -24.47 2.96 -28.39
N LEU A 371 -24.38 4.21 -27.97
CA LEU A 371 -25.47 4.88 -27.26
C LEU A 371 -26.73 5.03 -28.12
N GLY A 372 -26.58 5.19 -29.43
CA GLY A 372 -27.71 5.15 -30.37
C GLY A 372 -28.40 3.79 -30.40
N LYS A 373 -27.66 2.67 -30.35
CA LYS A 373 -28.17 1.30 -30.31
C LYS A 373 -28.80 0.95 -28.96
N VAL A 374 -28.15 1.36 -27.87
CA VAL A 374 -28.64 1.13 -26.48
C VAL A 374 -29.90 1.95 -26.22
N ALA A 375 -29.99 3.15 -26.78
CA ALA A 375 -31.07 4.12 -26.67
C ALA A 375 -31.52 4.38 -25.23
N PRO A 376 -30.58 4.76 -24.30
CA PRO A 376 -30.96 4.99 -22.91
C PRO A 376 -31.82 6.27 -22.80
N VAL A 377 -32.68 6.30 -21.75
CA VAL A 377 -33.50 7.47 -21.42
C VAL A 377 -32.77 8.47 -20.51
N ALA A 378 -31.64 8.07 -19.95
CA ALA A 378 -30.73 8.91 -19.17
C ALA A 378 -29.29 8.48 -19.43
N PHE A 379 -28.39 9.49 -19.54
CA PHE A 379 -26.97 9.24 -19.67
C PHE A 379 -26.20 10.19 -18.75
N GLY A 380 -25.21 9.65 -18.04
CA GLY A 380 -24.35 10.43 -17.14
C GLY A 380 -22.92 9.98 -17.13
N TRP A 381 -22.06 10.83 -16.57
CA TRP A 381 -20.62 10.61 -16.49
C TRP A 381 -20.02 11.46 -15.36
N PHE A 382 -18.78 11.12 -14.91
CA PHE A 382 -18.14 11.78 -13.76
C PHE A 382 -17.10 12.82 -14.23
N PRO A 383 -17.40 14.15 -14.17
CA PRO A 383 -16.55 15.21 -14.72
C PRO A 383 -15.26 15.44 -13.91
N SER A 384 -15.23 15.08 -12.65
CA SER A 384 -14.03 15.16 -11.79
C SER A 384 -13.05 13.99 -11.94
N GLY A 385 -13.34 13.05 -12.86
CA GLY A 385 -12.52 11.87 -13.15
C GLY A 385 -11.83 11.94 -14.50
N PRO A 386 -11.15 10.86 -14.93
CA PRO A 386 -10.49 10.78 -16.23
C PRO A 386 -11.41 10.97 -17.44
N ALA A 387 -12.70 10.69 -17.29
CA ALA A 387 -13.71 10.97 -18.32
C ALA A 387 -13.79 12.44 -18.75
N ALA A 388 -13.27 13.37 -17.92
CA ALA A 388 -13.12 14.78 -18.27
C ALA A 388 -12.35 15.01 -19.58
N ALA A 389 -11.46 14.09 -19.97
CA ALA A 389 -10.76 14.17 -21.27
C ALA A 389 -11.69 14.14 -22.48
N LEU A 390 -12.89 13.58 -22.32
CA LEU A 390 -13.92 13.52 -23.35
C LEU A 390 -15.13 14.45 -23.08
N ALA A 391 -15.01 15.38 -22.14
CA ALA A 391 -16.11 16.22 -21.65
C ALA A 391 -16.97 16.89 -22.76
N PRO A 392 -16.41 17.54 -23.81
CA PRO A 392 -17.22 18.12 -24.84
C PRO A 392 -18.16 17.13 -25.53
N MET A 393 -17.63 15.98 -25.93
CA MET A 393 -18.38 14.91 -26.58
C MET A 393 -19.44 14.32 -25.63
N LEU A 394 -19.08 14.07 -24.37
CA LEU A 394 -19.99 13.47 -23.38
C LEU A 394 -21.16 14.39 -23.06
N ARG A 395 -20.93 15.71 -22.96
CA ARG A 395 -22.00 16.70 -22.77
C ARG A 395 -22.96 16.73 -23.97
N ASP A 396 -22.45 16.73 -25.20
CA ASP A 396 -23.29 16.74 -26.39
C ASP A 396 -24.15 15.47 -26.50
N LEU A 397 -23.59 14.31 -26.23
CA LEU A 397 -24.32 13.04 -26.16
C LEU A 397 -25.38 13.06 -25.05
N ALA A 398 -25.02 13.54 -23.86
CA ALA A 398 -25.93 13.65 -22.72
C ALA A 398 -27.11 14.59 -23.04
N ARG A 399 -26.86 15.79 -23.60
CA ARG A 399 -27.90 16.71 -24.00
C ARG A 399 -28.88 16.09 -24.99
N GLY A 400 -28.37 15.36 -25.99
CA GLY A 400 -29.17 14.65 -26.95
C GLY A 400 -30.09 13.57 -26.35
N ILE A 401 -29.63 12.88 -25.33
CA ILE A 401 -30.35 11.79 -24.65
C ILE A 401 -31.27 12.35 -23.58
N ASN A 402 -30.75 13.18 -22.67
CA ASN A 402 -31.42 13.62 -21.46
C ASN A 402 -32.64 14.50 -21.75
N ARG A 403 -32.61 15.33 -22.84
CA ARG A 403 -33.75 16.14 -23.29
C ARG A 403 -34.90 15.29 -23.83
N ARG A 404 -34.61 14.12 -24.46
CA ARG A 404 -35.64 13.21 -24.96
C ARG A 404 -36.29 12.40 -23.85
N GLY A 405 -35.63 12.19 -22.73
CA GLY A 405 -36.11 11.38 -21.59
C GLY A 405 -37.26 11.98 -20.78
N GLY A 406 -37.68 13.18 -21.06
CA GLY A 406 -38.83 13.85 -20.43
C GLY A 406 -38.48 14.75 -19.23
N LYS A 407 -39.47 15.52 -18.73
CA LYS A 407 -39.30 16.41 -17.56
C LYS A 407 -38.87 15.63 -16.31
N ARG A 408 -37.76 16.02 -15.74
CA ARG A 408 -37.21 15.48 -14.47
C ARG A 408 -37.63 16.36 -13.28
N GLN A 409 -37.52 15.80 -12.07
CA GLN A 409 -37.80 16.58 -10.86
C GLN A 409 -36.64 17.58 -10.61
N PRO A 410 -36.93 18.76 -10.03
CA PRO A 410 -35.90 19.73 -9.65
C PRO A 410 -34.85 19.11 -8.76
N GLY A 411 -33.56 19.34 -9.04
CA GLY A 411 -32.41 18.79 -8.29
C GLY A 411 -31.85 17.48 -8.85
N GLN A 412 -32.44 16.89 -9.91
CA GLN A 412 -31.90 15.75 -10.63
C GLN A 412 -30.97 16.20 -11.77
N LEU A 413 -30.12 15.27 -12.25
CA LEU A 413 -29.11 15.41 -13.30
C LEU A 413 -29.42 16.54 -14.31
N ASP A 414 -28.45 17.40 -14.55
CA ASP A 414 -28.56 18.43 -15.58
C ASP A 414 -28.58 17.84 -17.01
N ASP A 415 -28.92 18.66 -18.01
CA ASP A 415 -28.92 18.18 -19.40
C ASP A 415 -27.57 17.68 -19.86
N ASP A 416 -26.46 18.17 -19.26
CA ASP A 416 -25.09 17.83 -19.59
C ASP A 416 -24.66 16.46 -19.04
N GLY A 417 -25.48 15.84 -18.19
CA GLY A 417 -25.25 14.49 -17.66
C GLY A 417 -24.12 14.38 -16.64
N GLU A 418 -23.70 15.49 -16.06
CA GLU A 418 -22.58 15.53 -15.13
C GLU A 418 -22.98 15.05 -13.74
N LEU A 419 -22.37 13.94 -13.30
CA LEU A 419 -22.44 13.45 -11.92
C LEU A 419 -21.30 14.11 -11.13
N ALA A 420 -21.55 15.31 -10.59
CA ALA A 420 -20.55 16.15 -9.93
C ALA A 420 -20.87 16.38 -8.44
N GLY A 421 -19.86 16.82 -7.68
CA GLY A 421 -20.03 17.18 -6.27
C GLY A 421 -20.57 16.03 -5.43
N GLN A 422 -21.70 16.24 -4.75
CA GLN A 422 -22.34 15.26 -3.86
C GLN A 422 -22.86 14.04 -4.62
N ALA A 423 -23.28 14.18 -5.89
CA ALA A 423 -23.80 13.07 -6.69
C ALA A 423 -22.78 11.92 -6.86
N ILE A 424 -21.48 12.21 -6.80
CA ILE A 424 -20.43 11.18 -6.85
C ILE A 424 -20.51 10.26 -5.62
N SER A 425 -20.59 10.88 -4.43
CA SER A 425 -20.70 10.15 -3.17
C SER A 425 -22.02 9.40 -3.06
N GLU A 426 -23.13 10.03 -3.47
CA GLU A 426 -24.45 9.43 -3.50
C GLU A 426 -24.50 8.19 -4.42
N ALA A 427 -23.91 8.26 -5.60
CA ALA A 427 -23.83 7.13 -6.52
C ALA A 427 -23.03 5.96 -5.93
N CYS A 428 -21.84 6.23 -5.35
CA CYS A 428 -20.98 5.21 -4.77
C CYS A 428 -21.59 4.58 -3.52
N GLN A 429 -22.07 5.39 -2.58
CA GLN A 429 -22.70 4.94 -1.34
C GLN A 429 -24.03 4.26 -1.61
N GLY A 430 -24.83 4.81 -2.50
CA GLY A 430 -26.12 4.24 -2.90
C GLY A 430 -25.99 2.85 -3.50
N LEU A 431 -24.96 2.61 -4.35
CA LEU A 431 -24.69 1.26 -4.86
C LEU A 431 -24.34 0.31 -3.70
N ALA A 432 -23.46 0.70 -2.79
CA ALA A 432 -23.05 -0.15 -1.67
C ALA A 432 -24.22 -0.49 -0.73
N ASP A 433 -25.07 0.48 -0.43
CA ASP A 433 -26.27 0.29 0.42
C ASP A 433 -27.30 -0.64 -0.25
N LEU A 434 -27.55 -0.47 -1.54
CA LEU A 434 -28.45 -1.33 -2.30
C LEU A 434 -27.92 -2.77 -2.40
N VAL A 435 -26.61 -2.95 -2.56
CA VAL A 435 -25.98 -4.28 -2.53
C VAL A 435 -26.15 -4.93 -1.17
N LYS A 436 -25.87 -4.22 -0.09
CA LYS A 436 -26.08 -4.71 1.29
C LYS A 436 -27.54 -5.08 1.55
N GLY A 437 -28.49 -4.33 0.98
CA GLY A 437 -29.90 -4.59 1.07
C GLY A 437 -30.42 -5.62 0.05
N HIS A 438 -29.58 -6.25 -0.78
CA HIS A 438 -29.95 -7.16 -1.88
C HIS A 438 -30.98 -6.55 -2.84
N GLN A 439 -30.89 -5.26 -3.07
CA GLN A 439 -31.77 -4.50 -3.98
C GLN A 439 -31.15 -4.29 -5.38
N VAL A 440 -29.91 -4.75 -5.59
CA VAL A 440 -29.23 -4.80 -6.88
C VAL A 440 -29.23 -6.22 -7.41
N VAL A 441 -29.26 -6.34 -8.73
CA VAL A 441 -29.05 -7.61 -9.46
C VAL A 441 -28.08 -7.34 -10.60
N HIS A 442 -27.12 -8.24 -10.84
CA HIS A 442 -26.13 -8.08 -11.90
C HIS A 442 -25.85 -9.38 -12.64
N GLY A 443 -25.35 -9.29 -13.88
CA GLY A 443 -25.12 -10.43 -14.76
C GLY A 443 -23.88 -11.29 -14.42
N ALA A 444 -23.26 -11.14 -13.23
CA ALA A 444 -22.04 -11.82 -12.82
C ALA A 444 -20.92 -11.71 -13.89
N GLN A 445 -20.73 -10.50 -14.43
CA GLN A 445 -19.71 -10.22 -15.44
C GLN A 445 -18.33 -10.10 -14.78
N PRO A 446 -17.32 -10.87 -15.18
CA PRO A 446 -16.02 -10.93 -14.49
C PRO A 446 -15.32 -9.57 -14.31
N LEU A 447 -15.42 -8.69 -15.31
CA LEU A 447 -14.84 -7.34 -15.22
C LEU A 447 -15.53 -6.49 -14.16
N LEU A 448 -16.87 -6.51 -14.12
CA LEU A 448 -17.66 -5.77 -13.14
C LEU A 448 -17.38 -6.29 -11.72
N ASP A 449 -17.38 -7.62 -11.55
CA ASP A 449 -17.10 -8.27 -10.27
C ASP A 449 -15.71 -7.92 -9.75
N ALA A 450 -14.69 -7.95 -10.63
CA ALA A 450 -13.33 -7.57 -10.26
C ALA A 450 -13.23 -6.10 -9.81
N HIS A 451 -13.86 -5.17 -10.54
CA HIS A 451 -13.80 -3.74 -10.22
C HIS A 451 -14.62 -3.37 -8.98
N VAL A 452 -15.79 -4.00 -8.77
CA VAL A 452 -16.62 -3.74 -7.57
C VAL A 452 -15.94 -4.31 -6.33
N ASN A 453 -15.47 -5.56 -6.36
CA ASN A 453 -14.76 -6.17 -5.24
C ASN A 453 -13.42 -5.48 -4.94
N GLY A 454 -12.75 -4.94 -5.97
CA GLY A 454 -11.53 -4.15 -5.84
C GLY A 454 -11.75 -2.70 -5.40
N SER A 455 -12.99 -2.19 -5.40
CA SER A 455 -13.26 -0.80 -5.04
C SER A 455 -13.05 -0.54 -3.55
N ARG A 456 -12.45 0.64 -3.22
CA ARG A 456 -12.13 1.03 -1.85
C ARG A 456 -12.74 2.40 -1.55
N LYS A 457 -13.03 2.67 -0.28
CA LYS A 457 -13.59 3.95 0.17
C LYS A 457 -12.52 5.03 0.20
N LEU A 458 -12.80 6.18 -0.40
CA LEU A 458 -12.07 7.43 -0.21
C LEU A 458 -12.98 8.41 0.51
N MET A 459 -12.66 8.75 1.75
CA MET A 459 -13.44 9.69 2.55
C MET A 459 -13.41 11.10 1.92
N THR A 460 -14.56 11.76 1.85
CA THR A 460 -14.77 13.11 1.30
C THR A 460 -15.81 13.83 2.14
N GLY A 461 -15.36 14.71 3.04
CA GLY A 461 -16.26 15.33 4.03
C GLY A 461 -16.91 14.26 4.91
N ASP A 462 -18.22 14.34 5.07
CA ASP A 462 -19.02 13.37 5.87
C ASP A 462 -19.43 12.11 5.09
N GLY A 463 -19.01 12.01 3.81
CA GLY A 463 -19.30 10.86 2.95
C GLY A 463 -18.04 10.20 2.39
N TRP A 464 -18.22 9.28 1.47
CA TRP A 464 -17.12 8.65 0.75
C TRP A 464 -17.49 8.34 -0.71
N ARG A 465 -16.48 8.14 -1.54
CA ARG A 465 -16.58 7.67 -2.93
C ARG A 465 -15.58 6.56 -3.19
N PHE A 466 -15.66 5.89 -4.34
CA PHE A 466 -14.61 4.96 -4.73
C PHE A 466 -13.29 5.68 -4.94
N THR A 467 -12.18 5.12 -4.42
CA THR A 467 -10.85 5.63 -4.75
C THR A 467 -10.48 5.22 -6.17
N ARG A 468 -9.79 6.12 -6.87
CA ARG A 468 -9.19 5.82 -8.19
C ARG A 468 -7.69 5.49 -8.06
N ARG A 469 -7.13 5.57 -6.86
CA ARG A 469 -5.70 5.33 -6.57
C ARG A 469 -5.57 4.25 -5.51
N GLY A 470 -4.61 3.33 -5.70
CA GLY A 470 -4.26 2.32 -4.70
C GLY A 470 -5.20 1.10 -4.60
N GLY A 471 -6.35 1.10 -5.25
CA GLY A 471 -7.34 0.02 -5.21
C GLY A 471 -7.51 -0.76 -6.52
N GLY A 472 -6.59 -0.58 -7.48
CA GLY A 472 -6.75 -1.15 -8.82
C GLY A 472 -7.67 -0.33 -9.72
N ARG A 473 -8.14 -0.95 -10.81
CA ARG A 473 -9.06 -0.33 -11.76
C ARG A 473 -10.48 -0.30 -11.20
N CYS A 474 -11.19 0.81 -11.37
CA CYS A 474 -12.57 0.99 -10.87
C CYS A 474 -13.51 1.68 -11.87
N ASP A 475 -13.11 1.82 -13.13
CA ASP A 475 -13.95 2.42 -14.19
C ASP A 475 -15.30 1.71 -14.34
N ALA A 476 -15.34 0.37 -14.34
CA ALA A 476 -16.58 -0.38 -14.39
C ALA A 476 -17.44 -0.21 -13.13
N ALA A 477 -16.83 -0.10 -11.95
CA ALA A 477 -17.56 0.15 -10.70
C ALA A 477 -18.19 1.55 -10.69
N TYR A 478 -17.47 2.59 -11.17
CA TYR A 478 -18.03 3.93 -11.33
C TYR A 478 -19.15 3.98 -12.37
N ALA A 479 -18.94 3.38 -13.55
CA ALA A 479 -19.98 3.30 -14.56
C ALA A 479 -21.24 2.58 -14.05
N CYS A 480 -21.05 1.49 -13.31
CA CYS A 480 -22.14 0.78 -12.63
C CYS A 480 -22.86 1.69 -11.61
N ALA A 481 -22.11 2.31 -10.69
CA ALA A 481 -22.70 3.20 -9.67
C ALA A 481 -23.48 4.36 -10.30
N GLY A 482 -22.93 4.99 -11.34
CA GLY A 482 -23.60 6.06 -12.07
C GLY A 482 -24.88 5.58 -12.75
N SER A 483 -24.88 4.45 -13.43
CA SER A 483 -26.07 3.90 -14.08
C SER A 483 -27.16 3.54 -13.07
N VAL A 484 -26.80 2.92 -11.93
CA VAL A 484 -27.73 2.59 -10.84
C VAL A 484 -28.34 3.85 -10.23
N TYR A 485 -27.50 4.86 -9.94
CA TYR A 485 -27.96 6.16 -9.43
C TYR A 485 -28.99 6.81 -10.37
N LEU A 486 -28.68 6.84 -11.66
CA LEU A 486 -29.58 7.39 -12.67
C LEU A 486 -30.89 6.59 -12.78
N ALA A 487 -30.83 5.26 -12.71
CA ALA A 487 -32.03 4.42 -12.76
C ALA A 487 -32.97 4.65 -11.56
N LEU A 488 -32.41 4.99 -10.39
CA LEU A 488 -33.20 5.36 -9.20
C LEU A 488 -33.91 6.71 -9.34
N THR A 489 -33.27 7.67 -10.01
CA THR A 489 -33.79 9.04 -10.21
C THR A 489 -34.86 9.13 -11.32
N LEU A 490 -34.99 8.08 -12.13
CA LEU A 490 -36.03 8.03 -13.15
C LEU A 490 -37.42 7.92 -12.52
N PRO A 491 -38.43 8.65 -13.05
CA PRO A 491 -39.80 8.57 -12.55
C PRO A 491 -40.35 7.11 -12.68
N PRO A 492 -41.23 6.64 -11.80
CA PRO A 492 -41.80 5.30 -11.89
C PRO A 492 -42.54 5.08 -13.22
N ALA A 493 -42.63 3.83 -13.69
CA ALA A 493 -43.36 3.52 -14.91
C ALA A 493 -44.81 4.00 -14.78
N LYS A 494 -45.28 4.73 -15.76
CA LYS A 494 -46.71 5.01 -15.83
C LYS A 494 -47.44 3.69 -16.03
N VAL A 495 -48.17 3.21 -15.02
CA VAL A 495 -49.11 2.09 -15.17
C VAL A 495 -50.12 2.54 -16.21
N ALA A 496 -50.20 1.84 -17.33
CA ALA A 496 -51.27 2.08 -18.32
C ALA A 496 -52.62 1.87 -17.65
N ARG A 497 -53.33 2.97 -17.36
CA ARG A 497 -54.74 2.83 -16.93
C ARG A 497 -55.52 2.35 -18.15
N ILE A 498 -55.94 1.09 -18.12
CA ILE A 498 -56.92 0.57 -19.04
C ILE A 498 -58.19 1.41 -18.79
N ARG A 499 -58.49 2.33 -19.70
CA ARG A 499 -59.84 2.93 -19.74
C ARG A 499 -60.76 1.84 -20.23
N MET A 500 -61.56 1.23 -19.31
CA MET A 500 -62.74 0.51 -19.76
C MET A 500 -63.63 1.50 -20.51
N LEU A 501 -63.76 1.29 -21.79
CA LEU A 501 -64.83 1.89 -22.56
C LEU A 501 -66.10 1.14 -22.13
N THR A 502 -66.88 1.75 -21.22
CA THR A 502 -68.24 1.36 -20.98
C THR A 502 -69.07 1.77 -22.20
N ALA A 503 -69.63 0.78 -22.92
CA ALA A 503 -70.59 0.95 -24.00
C ALA A 503 -71.91 1.50 -23.47
#